data_c1700bb8793f4d2094b02cb532990d39
#
_entry.id   c1700bb8793f4d2094b02cb532990d39
#
_cell.length_a   1.000
_cell.length_b   1.000
_cell.length_c   1.000
_cell.angle_alpha   90.00
_cell.angle_beta   90.00
_cell.angle_gamma   90.00
#
_symmetry.space_group_name_H-M   'P 1'
#
loop_
_entity.id
_entity.type
_entity.pdbx_description
1 polymer ?
#
loop_
_entity_poly.entity_id
_entity_poly.type
_entity_poly.pdbx_seq_one_letter_code
_entity_poly.pdbx_strand_id
1 'polypeptide(L)'
;MSIERPEIPDVARGGDATSPTTVTPNLLRSWPLPEPTGTKYSRGQRLVIGGDRSTPGAAMLSGQAALRVGLAQALVWGKHVHAAAGDVLAAEHGRVGFLAGEIPPRLPMALATLRGD
;
A
#
# COMPACT_ATOMS: atom_id res chain seq x y z
N MET A 1 20.84 -9.37 -14.66
CA MET A 1 19.37 -9.57 -14.66
C MET A 1 18.72 -8.19 -14.53
N SER A 2 18.13 -7.69 -15.60
CA SER A 2 17.45 -6.39 -15.59
C SER A 2 16.13 -6.60 -14.84
N ILE A 3 15.97 -5.93 -13.72
CA ILE A 3 14.68 -5.87 -13.03
C ILE A 3 13.83 -4.89 -13.84
N GLU A 4 12.94 -5.41 -14.66
CA GLU A 4 11.96 -4.61 -15.36
C GLU A 4 11.08 -3.91 -14.31
N ARG A 5 11.25 -2.60 -14.22
CA ARG A 5 10.43 -1.80 -13.31
C ARG A 5 9.02 -1.72 -13.91
N PRO A 6 7.98 -2.03 -13.15
CA PRO A 6 6.62 -1.88 -13.65
C PRO A 6 6.41 -0.43 -14.10
N GLU A 7 5.91 -0.27 -15.31
CA GLU A 7 5.66 1.03 -15.88
C GLU A 7 4.58 1.76 -15.06
N ILE A 8 4.85 3.03 -14.74
CA ILE A 8 3.87 3.87 -14.07
C ILE A 8 2.85 4.29 -15.13
N PRO A 9 1.56 3.91 -15.00
CA PRO A 9 0.55 4.30 -15.97
C PRO A 9 0.39 5.82 -15.99
N ASP A 10 0.04 6.38 -17.13
CA ASP A 10 -0.09 7.84 -17.33
C ASP A 10 -1.03 8.48 -16.31
N VAL A 11 -2.13 7.81 -15.98
CA VAL A 11 -3.08 8.24 -14.94
C VAL A 11 -2.43 8.36 -13.55
N ALA A 12 -1.35 7.64 -13.28
CA ALA A 12 -0.62 7.66 -12.01
C ALA A 12 0.66 8.51 -12.06
N ARG A 13 1.08 8.98 -13.24
CA ARG A 13 2.25 9.87 -13.42
C ARG A 13 2.02 11.28 -12.87
N GLY A 14 0.76 11.57 -12.51
CA GLY A 14 0.38 12.68 -11.67
C GLY A 14 0.66 14.05 -12.23
N GLY A 15 0.04 15.02 -11.62
CA GLY A 15 0.27 16.42 -11.87
C GLY A 15 1.61 16.94 -11.29
N ASP A 16 1.78 18.23 -11.38
CA ASP A 16 2.87 18.97 -10.72
C ASP A 16 2.48 19.39 -9.29
N ALA A 17 3.33 20.19 -8.65
CA ALA A 17 3.08 20.71 -7.30
C ALA A 17 1.83 21.59 -7.20
N THR A 18 1.34 22.13 -8.33
CA THR A 18 0.16 23.00 -8.40
C THR A 18 -1.12 22.23 -8.73
N SER A 19 -0.99 21.03 -9.30
CA SER A 19 -2.09 20.15 -9.68
C SER A 19 -1.75 18.69 -9.35
N PRO A 20 -1.72 18.32 -8.06
CA PRO A 20 -1.37 16.97 -7.65
C PRO A 20 -2.46 15.97 -8.02
N THR A 21 -2.06 14.77 -8.39
CA THR A 21 -3.00 13.67 -8.63
C THR A 21 -3.53 13.11 -7.32
N THR A 22 -4.84 13.09 -7.16
CA THR A 22 -5.50 12.47 -6.02
C THR A 22 -5.51 10.95 -6.18
N VAL A 23 -5.02 10.23 -5.17
CA VAL A 23 -5.10 8.78 -5.13
C VAL A 23 -6.51 8.35 -4.75
N THR A 24 -7.18 7.67 -5.67
CA THR A 24 -8.54 7.16 -5.48
C THR A 24 -8.56 5.63 -5.64
N PRO A 25 -9.60 4.93 -5.16
CA PRO A 25 -9.74 3.49 -5.41
C PRO A 25 -9.74 3.14 -6.91
N ASN A 26 -10.31 3.99 -7.76
CA ASN A 26 -10.29 3.79 -9.21
C ASN A 26 -8.87 3.86 -9.79
N LEU A 27 -8.05 4.81 -9.34
CA LEU A 27 -6.65 4.88 -9.72
C LEU A 27 -5.90 3.62 -9.28
N LEU A 28 -6.12 3.14 -8.06
CA LEU A 28 -5.49 1.91 -7.57
C LEU A 28 -5.88 0.69 -8.42
N ARG A 29 -7.15 0.56 -8.80
CA ARG A 29 -7.61 -0.51 -9.68
C ARG A 29 -7.05 -0.43 -11.10
N SER A 30 -6.80 0.78 -11.60
CA SER A 30 -6.13 0.97 -12.90
C SER A 30 -4.62 0.69 -12.85
N TRP A 31 -4.07 0.59 -11.65
CA TRP A 31 -2.66 0.24 -11.40
C TRP A 31 -2.55 -0.92 -10.41
N PRO A 32 -3.04 -2.11 -10.78
CA PRO A 32 -3.17 -3.23 -9.87
C PRO A 32 -1.80 -3.73 -9.40
N LEU A 33 -1.77 -4.25 -8.18
CA LEU A 33 -0.59 -4.94 -7.68
C LEU A 33 -0.34 -6.20 -8.53
N PRO A 34 0.92 -6.53 -8.83
CA PRO A 34 1.23 -7.74 -9.59
C PRO A 34 0.78 -8.98 -8.83
N GLU A 35 0.29 -9.97 -9.60
CA GLU A 35 -0.07 -11.26 -9.04
C GLU A 35 1.15 -11.96 -8.41
N PRO A 36 0.95 -12.70 -7.32
CA PRO A 36 2.03 -13.40 -6.63
C PRO A 36 2.48 -14.64 -7.41
N THR A 37 3.26 -14.43 -8.47
CA THR A 37 3.83 -15.50 -9.27
C THR A 37 5.28 -15.80 -8.87
N GLY A 38 5.73 -17.03 -9.10
CA GLY A 38 7.11 -17.43 -8.87
C GLY A 38 7.46 -17.76 -7.41
N THR A 39 8.74 -18.04 -7.19
CA THR A 39 9.30 -18.38 -5.87
C THR A 39 9.67 -17.12 -5.08
N LYS A 40 9.92 -17.30 -3.78
CA LYS A 40 10.44 -16.22 -2.92
C LYS A 40 11.73 -15.59 -3.43
N TYR A 41 12.54 -16.32 -4.18
CA TYR A 41 13.83 -15.85 -4.70
C TYR A 41 13.69 -15.01 -5.97
N SER A 42 12.65 -15.22 -6.76
CA SER A 42 12.39 -14.44 -7.98
C SER A 42 11.82 -13.04 -7.69
N ARG A 43 11.41 -12.77 -6.45
CA ARG A 43 10.79 -11.50 -6.05
C ARG A 43 11.81 -10.41 -5.65
N GLY A 44 13.10 -10.74 -5.61
CA GLY A 44 14.14 -9.83 -5.13
C GLY A 44 14.14 -9.64 -3.62
N GLN A 45 15.10 -8.88 -3.13
CA GLN A 45 15.23 -8.52 -1.72
C GLN A 45 15.12 -7.00 -1.56
N ARG A 46 14.40 -6.56 -0.53
CA ARG A 46 14.26 -5.16 -0.17
C ARG A 46 14.53 -4.99 1.33
N LEU A 47 15.28 -3.98 1.68
CA LEU A 47 15.45 -3.53 3.06
C LEU A 47 14.56 -2.32 3.28
N VAL A 48 13.69 -2.38 4.27
CA VAL A 48 12.86 -1.25 4.70
C VAL A 48 13.35 -0.80 6.07
N ILE A 49 13.83 0.43 6.15
CA ILE A 49 14.25 1.08 7.40
C ILE A 49 13.22 2.15 7.70
N GLY A 50 12.47 1.96 8.77
CA GLY A 50 11.44 2.92 9.15
C GLY A 50 10.55 2.39 10.26
N GLY A 51 9.61 3.23 10.69
CA GLY A 51 8.72 2.96 11.81
C GLY A 51 9.28 3.44 13.13
N ASP A 52 8.38 3.72 14.05
CA ASP A 52 8.67 3.98 15.44
C ASP A 52 8.25 2.77 16.28
N ARG A 53 8.72 2.67 17.51
CA ARG A 53 8.32 1.63 18.46
C ARG A 53 6.81 1.49 18.64
N SER A 54 6.12 2.61 18.51
CA SER A 54 4.66 2.72 18.64
C SER A 54 3.91 2.45 17.33
N THR A 55 4.57 2.48 16.16
CA THR A 55 3.94 2.34 14.84
C THR A 55 4.70 1.40 13.89
N PRO A 56 4.96 0.13 14.28
CA PRO A 56 5.71 -0.78 13.42
C PRO A 56 4.90 -1.23 12.18
N GLY A 57 3.58 -1.13 12.23
CA GLY A 57 2.70 -1.62 11.18
C GLY A 57 2.92 -0.95 9.82
N ALA A 58 3.18 0.35 9.80
CA ALA A 58 3.43 1.09 8.56
C ALA A 58 4.72 0.61 7.85
N ALA A 59 5.78 0.35 8.61
CA ALA A 59 7.03 -0.18 8.07
C ALA A 59 6.87 -1.62 7.56
N MET A 60 6.13 -2.46 8.27
CA MET A 60 5.84 -3.83 7.86
C MET A 60 5.02 -3.88 6.58
N LEU A 61 4.01 -3.02 6.44
CA LEU A 61 3.22 -2.88 5.22
C LEU A 61 4.05 -2.42 4.04
N SER A 62 4.87 -1.41 4.25
CA SER A 62 5.78 -0.91 3.20
C SER A 62 6.75 -2.00 2.75
N GLY A 63 7.24 -2.83 3.68
CA GLY A 63 8.08 -3.97 3.38
C GLY A 63 7.35 -5.04 2.55
N GLN A 64 6.16 -5.41 2.92
CA GLN A 64 5.36 -6.40 2.18
C GLN A 64 4.96 -5.90 0.79
N ALA A 65 4.55 -4.65 0.69
CA ALA A 65 4.23 -4.04 -0.60
C ALA A 65 5.47 -3.92 -1.51
N ALA A 66 6.62 -3.51 -0.95
CA ALA A 66 7.86 -3.34 -1.69
C ALA A 66 8.44 -4.65 -2.25
N LEU A 67 8.08 -5.82 -1.68
CA LEU A 67 8.55 -7.12 -2.15
C LEU A 67 8.06 -7.49 -3.56
N ARG A 68 7.02 -6.84 -4.06
CA ARG A 68 6.35 -7.24 -5.31
C ARG A 68 6.18 -6.14 -6.34
N VAL A 69 6.40 -4.89 -5.93
CA VAL A 69 6.04 -3.73 -6.75
C VAL A 69 7.15 -2.69 -6.77
N GLY A 70 7.11 -1.78 -7.72
CA GLY A 70 7.98 -0.61 -7.71
C GLY A 70 7.69 0.28 -6.50
N LEU A 71 8.72 1.03 -6.05
CA LEU A 71 8.63 1.86 -4.85
C LEU A 71 7.42 2.82 -4.88
N ALA A 72 7.19 3.48 -6.00
CA ALA A 72 6.08 4.42 -6.14
C ALA A 72 4.71 3.73 -5.93
N GLN A 73 4.51 2.58 -6.56
CA GLN A 73 3.28 1.79 -6.41
C GLN A 73 3.11 1.28 -4.98
N ALA A 74 4.20 0.80 -4.36
CA ALA A 74 4.18 0.36 -2.96
C ALA A 74 3.75 1.48 -2.00
N LEU A 75 4.27 2.70 -2.20
CA LEU A 75 3.91 3.85 -1.38
C LEU A 75 2.43 4.24 -1.54
N VAL A 76 1.97 4.31 -2.79
CA VAL A 76 0.58 4.69 -3.10
C VAL A 76 -0.41 3.68 -2.53
N TRP A 77 -0.21 2.40 -2.82
CA TRP A 77 -1.06 1.33 -2.32
C TRP A 77 -0.97 1.18 -0.79
N GLY A 78 0.22 1.14 -0.23
CA GLY A 78 0.44 0.94 1.19
C GLY A 78 -0.19 2.04 2.03
N LYS A 79 -0.01 3.30 1.64
CA LYS A 79 -0.64 4.43 2.33
C LYS A 79 -2.17 4.37 2.27
N HIS A 80 -2.73 4.03 1.10
CA HIS A 80 -4.18 3.99 0.94
C HIS A 80 -4.83 2.82 1.70
N VAL A 81 -4.24 1.62 1.64
CA VAL A 81 -4.70 0.45 2.40
C VAL A 81 -4.64 0.71 3.90
N HIS A 82 -3.56 1.34 4.38
CA HIS A 82 -3.42 1.71 5.79
C HIS A 82 -4.52 2.69 6.23
N ALA A 83 -4.77 3.72 5.43
CA ALA A 83 -5.84 4.68 5.72
C ALA A 83 -7.22 4.02 5.72
N ALA A 84 -7.53 3.19 4.71
CA ALA A 84 -8.79 2.46 4.64
C ALA A 84 -9.02 1.52 5.84
N ALA A 85 -7.97 0.85 6.31
CA ALA A 85 -8.05 0.02 7.52
C ALA A 85 -8.32 0.86 8.77
N GLY A 86 -7.73 2.06 8.86
CA GLY A 86 -8.01 3.02 9.93
C GLY A 86 -9.45 3.54 9.88
N ASP A 87 -9.99 3.79 8.69
CA ASP A 87 -11.39 4.23 8.53
C ASP A 87 -12.39 3.15 8.98
N VAL A 88 -12.10 1.86 8.73
CA VAL A 88 -12.90 0.75 9.25
C VAL A 88 -12.92 0.76 10.78
N LEU A 89 -11.76 0.88 11.41
CA LEU A 89 -11.67 0.96 12.87
C LEU A 89 -12.35 2.21 13.43
N ALA A 90 -12.21 3.34 12.75
CA ALA A 90 -12.88 4.58 13.15
C ALA A 90 -14.41 4.45 13.08
N ALA A 91 -14.94 3.69 12.12
CA ALA A 91 -16.37 3.40 12.04
C ALA A 91 -16.84 2.46 13.16
N GLU A 92 -16.01 1.49 13.57
CA GLU A 92 -16.32 0.53 14.63
C GLU A 92 -16.18 1.12 16.04
N HIS A 93 -15.15 1.93 16.29
CA HIS A 93 -14.74 2.37 17.63
C HIS A 93 -14.75 3.89 17.83
N GLY A 94 -15.05 4.66 16.79
CA GLY A 94 -14.90 6.11 16.80
C GLY A 94 -13.49 6.57 16.43
N ARG A 95 -13.35 7.83 16.01
CA ARG A 95 -12.12 8.38 15.41
C ARG A 95 -10.88 8.35 16.32
N VAL A 96 -11.06 8.23 17.61
CA VAL A 96 -9.97 8.16 18.62
C VAL A 96 -10.10 6.93 19.52
N GLY A 97 -10.94 5.96 19.13
CA GLY A 97 -11.26 4.79 19.96
C GLY A 97 -10.37 3.56 19.74
N PHE A 98 -9.36 3.64 18.87
CA PHE A 98 -8.50 2.50 18.54
C PHE A 98 -7.01 2.83 18.62
N LEU A 99 -6.20 1.79 18.79
CA LEU A 99 -4.75 1.89 18.84
C LEU A 99 -4.11 1.52 17.48
N ALA A 100 -2.93 2.04 17.20
CA ALA A 100 -2.20 1.73 15.97
C ALA A 100 -1.97 0.21 15.76
N GLY A 101 -1.83 -0.57 16.83
CA GLY A 101 -1.70 -2.01 16.78
C GLY A 101 -2.94 -2.77 16.30
N GLU A 102 -4.10 -2.13 16.25
CA GLU A 102 -5.36 -2.73 15.79
C GLU A 102 -5.54 -2.59 14.27
N ILE A 103 -4.73 -1.74 13.62
CA ILE A 103 -4.76 -1.56 12.17
C ILE A 103 -4.29 -2.82 11.39
N PRO A 104 -3.16 -3.47 11.74
CA PRO A 104 -2.65 -4.61 10.96
C PRO A 104 -3.66 -5.73 10.71
N PRO A 105 -4.48 -6.17 11.67
CA PRO A 105 -5.50 -7.20 11.42
C PRO A 105 -6.58 -6.81 10.40
N ARG A 106 -6.77 -5.52 10.14
CA ARG A 106 -7.78 -5.00 9.19
C ARG A 106 -7.27 -4.85 7.76
N LEU A 107 -5.94 -4.91 7.57
CA LEU A 107 -5.33 -4.68 6.27
C LEU A 107 -5.73 -5.68 5.18
N PRO A 108 -5.84 -6.99 5.45
CA PRO A 108 -6.26 -7.95 4.42
C PRO A 108 -7.65 -7.64 3.85
N MET A 109 -8.60 -7.28 4.72
CA MET A 109 -9.96 -6.92 4.31
C MET A 109 -9.98 -5.59 3.55
N ALA A 110 -9.26 -4.57 4.03
CA ALA A 110 -9.14 -3.30 3.34
C ALA A 110 -8.52 -3.47 1.95
N LEU A 111 -7.51 -4.33 1.83
CA LEU A 111 -6.88 -4.64 0.54
C LEU A 111 -7.86 -5.33 -0.42
N ALA A 112 -8.59 -6.35 0.03
CA ALA A 112 -9.58 -7.05 -0.78
C ALA A 112 -10.66 -6.08 -1.30
N THR A 113 -11.22 -5.26 -0.42
CA THR A 113 -12.21 -4.24 -0.80
C THR A 113 -11.67 -3.27 -1.86
N LEU A 114 -10.42 -2.82 -1.73
CA LEU A 114 -9.82 -1.90 -2.69
C LEU A 114 -9.53 -2.56 -4.04
N ARG A 115 -9.21 -3.85 -4.06
CA ARG A 115 -9.01 -4.64 -5.29
C ARG A 115 -10.34 -4.92 -5.99
N GLY A 116 -11.44 -4.94 -5.26
CA GLY A 116 -12.77 -5.28 -5.77
C GLY A 116 -13.06 -6.79 -5.75
N ASP A 117 -12.37 -7.50 -4.83
CA ASP A 117 -12.55 -8.93 -4.57
C ASP A 117 -13.76 -9.17 -3.64
#